data_81f150447eae7e3ccb17a92004adcf99
#
_entry.id   81f150447eae7e3ccb17a92004adcf99
#
_cell.length_a   1.000
_cell.length_b   1.000
_cell.length_c   1.000
_cell.angle_alpha   90.00
_cell.angle_beta   90.00
_cell.angle_gamma   90.00
#
_symmetry.space_group_name_H-M   'P 1'
#
loop_
_entity.id
_entity.type
_entity.pdbx_description
1 polymer ?
#
loop_
_entity_poly.entity_id
_entity_poly.type
_entity_poly.pdbx_seq_one_letter_code
_entity_poly.pdbx_strand_id
1 'polypeptide(L)'
;MKIQLSLFNEFLSLTDFENNDKLKLLKLIDTNLDFYSFFPLEIASKYYSHNGRNPYSLISMIKAFFVKNIYGYHSISMLIDLLNASPQVKDFCGFHKVPNKSKFSRFKKNYTSLLQDLFNKLVNTTEPICRKMGENFASHLIYDTSGVLPYVKENNDKFFNQHLKKVKKSNKGKSSEDIHKIAYGTMPKQSAVNKDIKLFHINGGFHYAYKFGLFTNAFGIARHIAFVDKEFVENNPLNQTDSPDDDKTLGDSSLLKPMLDNFYKIIDPKYRFHTFLADSALDKYEHYSMLINDFKFNRVLIPLNKRNSKTDVNN
;
A
#
# COMPACT_ATOMS: atom_id res chain seq x y z
N MET A 1 33.04 -11.61 9.71
CA MET A 1 31.59 -11.59 9.92
C MET A 1 31.13 -13.06 9.91
N LYS A 2 30.73 -13.63 11.04
CA LYS A 2 30.19 -15.00 11.06
C LYS A 2 28.79 -14.96 10.51
N ILE A 3 28.58 -15.51 9.33
CA ILE A 3 27.27 -15.75 8.74
C ILE A 3 26.63 -16.83 9.61
N GLN A 4 25.60 -16.44 10.37
CA GLN A 4 24.81 -17.41 11.11
C GLN A 4 23.86 -18.04 10.09
N LEU A 5 24.21 -19.23 9.61
CA LEU A 5 23.29 -20.07 8.85
C LEU A 5 22.06 -20.35 9.72
N SER A 6 20.88 -20.25 9.13
CA SER A 6 19.63 -20.57 9.80
C SER A 6 19.67 -22.00 10.34
N LEU A 7 19.50 -22.16 11.65
CA LEU A 7 19.38 -23.48 12.30
C LEU A 7 18.03 -24.16 11.98
N PHE A 8 17.23 -23.55 11.12
CA PHE A 8 15.89 -24.01 10.77
C PHE A 8 15.86 -25.45 10.23
N ASN A 9 16.94 -25.90 9.60
CA ASN A 9 17.03 -27.25 9.02
C ASN A 9 17.33 -28.36 10.03
N GLU A 10 17.79 -28.03 11.24
CA GLU A 10 18.28 -29.06 12.19
C GLU A 10 17.23 -29.46 13.24
N PHE A 11 16.19 -28.65 13.45
CA PHE A 11 15.27 -28.84 14.58
C PHE A 11 13.83 -29.23 14.23
N LEU A 12 13.48 -29.35 12.96
CA LEU A 12 12.12 -29.70 12.55
C LEU A 12 12.06 -31.11 12.00
N SER A 13 11.25 -31.95 12.63
CA SER A 13 10.88 -33.22 12.04
C SER A 13 10.09 -32.94 10.73
N LEU A 14 10.28 -33.80 9.72
CA LEU A 14 9.51 -33.71 8.45
C LEU A 14 8.00 -33.64 8.68
N THR A 15 7.51 -34.29 9.73
CA THR A 15 6.10 -34.34 10.13
C THR A 15 5.55 -32.99 10.61
N ASP A 16 6.37 -32.13 11.23
CA ASP A 16 5.92 -30.80 11.68
C ASP A 16 5.70 -29.84 10.51
N PHE A 17 6.40 -30.06 9.40
CA PHE A 17 6.20 -29.29 8.17
C PHE A 17 4.98 -29.77 7.37
N GLU A 18 4.68 -31.05 7.38
CA GLU A 18 3.59 -31.62 6.58
C GLU A 18 2.21 -31.09 7.00
N ASN A 19 2.08 -30.66 8.25
CA ASN A 19 0.80 -30.22 8.82
C ASN A 19 0.62 -28.69 8.96
N ASN A 20 1.62 -27.87 8.57
CA ASN A 20 1.52 -26.40 8.69
C ASN A 20 1.99 -25.68 7.45
N ASP A 21 1.03 -25.25 6.61
CA ASP A 21 1.32 -24.58 5.33
C ASP A 21 2.10 -23.27 5.48
N LYS A 22 1.94 -22.58 6.62
CA LYS A 22 2.69 -21.34 6.87
C LYS A 22 4.18 -21.64 7.18
N LEU A 23 4.47 -22.70 7.90
CA LEU A 23 5.86 -23.14 8.13
C LEU A 23 6.50 -23.63 6.84
N LYS A 24 5.77 -24.35 5.99
CA LYS A 24 6.25 -24.74 4.64
C LYS A 24 6.62 -23.50 3.82
N LEU A 25 5.75 -22.48 3.82
CA LEU A 25 6.01 -21.23 3.12
C LEU A 25 7.25 -20.51 3.67
N LEU A 26 7.41 -20.43 4.99
CA LEU A 26 8.59 -19.84 5.61
C LEU A 26 9.88 -20.59 5.19
N LYS A 27 9.84 -21.93 5.14
CA LYS A 27 10.98 -22.73 4.68
C LYS A 27 11.29 -22.46 3.20
N LEU A 28 10.28 -22.41 2.34
CA LEU A 28 10.46 -22.06 0.91
C LEU A 28 11.09 -20.67 0.76
N ILE A 29 10.66 -19.71 1.55
CA ILE A 29 11.24 -18.37 1.56
C ILE A 29 12.69 -18.40 2.00
N ASP A 30 13.01 -19.09 3.09
CA ASP A 30 14.38 -19.15 3.64
C ASP A 30 15.35 -19.88 2.71
N THR A 31 14.88 -20.91 2.00
CA THR A 31 15.69 -21.72 1.08
C THR A 31 15.93 -21.00 -0.26
N ASN A 32 14.95 -20.22 -0.75
CA ASN A 32 14.98 -19.69 -2.12
C ASN A 32 15.26 -18.18 -2.17
N LEU A 33 15.13 -17.45 -1.06
CA LEU A 33 15.30 -16.02 -1.01
C LEU A 33 16.54 -15.63 -0.21
N ASP A 34 17.57 -15.18 -0.91
CA ASP A 34 18.72 -14.58 -0.25
C ASP A 34 18.39 -13.14 0.18
N PHE A 35 17.94 -12.99 1.42
CA PHE A 35 17.61 -11.69 1.99
C PHE A 35 18.78 -10.71 1.96
N TYR A 36 20.04 -11.17 1.97
CA TYR A 36 21.22 -10.29 1.95
C TYR A 36 21.40 -9.62 0.59
N SER A 37 21.11 -10.33 -0.50
CA SER A 37 21.23 -9.78 -1.85
C SER A 37 20.19 -8.69 -2.17
N PHE A 38 19.04 -8.71 -1.47
CA PHE A 38 17.98 -7.72 -1.67
C PHE A 38 18.25 -6.37 -0.99
N PHE A 39 19.15 -6.33 0.02
CA PHE A 39 19.40 -5.09 0.75
C PHE A 39 20.53 -4.29 0.10
N PRO A 40 20.27 -3.03 -0.32
CA PRO A 40 21.32 -2.11 -0.68
C PRO A 40 22.31 -1.92 0.49
N LEU A 41 23.60 -1.87 0.18
CA LEU A 41 24.66 -1.64 1.20
C LEU A 41 24.44 -0.35 1.97
N GLU A 42 23.86 0.67 1.33
CA GLU A 42 23.51 1.96 1.93
C GLU A 42 22.51 1.81 3.07
N ILE A 43 21.52 0.91 2.91
CA ILE A 43 20.54 0.61 3.98
C ILE A 43 21.26 -0.03 5.17
N ALA A 44 22.10 -1.01 4.91
CA ALA A 44 22.85 -1.69 5.96
C ALA A 44 23.80 -0.70 6.68
N SER A 45 24.53 0.12 5.93
CA SER A 45 25.44 1.12 6.50
C SER A 45 24.70 2.12 7.38
N LYS A 46 23.56 2.66 6.92
CA LYS A 46 22.73 3.58 7.71
C LYS A 46 22.15 2.91 8.96
N TYR A 47 21.75 1.65 8.86
CA TYR A 47 21.18 0.90 9.99
C TYR A 47 22.21 0.62 11.09
N TYR A 48 23.45 0.29 10.70
CA TYR A 48 24.53 -0.07 11.61
C TYR A 48 25.48 1.08 11.97
N SER A 49 25.28 2.28 11.43
CA SER A 49 26.16 3.44 11.63
C SER A 49 26.05 4.10 13.00
N HIS A 50 25.17 3.65 13.88
CA HIS A 50 24.91 4.32 15.16
C HIS A 50 25.90 3.86 16.23
N ASN A 51 26.52 4.83 16.90
CA ASN A 51 27.28 4.57 18.12
C ASN A 51 26.36 4.08 19.23
N GLY A 52 26.78 3.07 19.99
CA GLY A 52 26.02 2.53 21.10
C GLY A 52 25.79 1.03 21.04
N ARG A 53 24.75 0.54 21.73
CA ARG A 53 24.43 -0.89 21.76
C ARG A 53 24.05 -1.39 20.36
N ASN A 54 24.66 -2.50 19.95
CA ASN A 54 24.37 -3.14 18.67
C ASN A 54 22.85 -3.33 18.44
N PRO A 55 22.33 -2.89 17.30
CA PRO A 55 20.93 -3.11 16.97
C PRO A 55 20.66 -4.61 16.71
N TYR A 56 19.41 -5.01 16.73
CA TYR A 56 19.01 -6.31 16.21
C TYR A 56 19.35 -6.40 14.71
N SER A 57 19.57 -7.61 14.19
CA SER A 57 19.84 -7.76 12.76
C SER A 57 18.73 -7.10 11.92
N LEU A 58 19.12 -6.32 10.91
CA LEU A 58 18.20 -5.70 9.96
C LEU A 58 17.31 -6.75 9.29
N ILE A 59 17.92 -7.84 8.84
CA ILE A 59 17.23 -8.97 8.19
C ILE A 59 16.25 -9.63 9.16
N SER A 60 16.64 -9.84 10.40
CA SER A 60 15.76 -10.40 11.43
C SER A 60 14.52 -9.54 11.65
N MET A 61 14.69 -8.22 11.70
CA MET A 61 13.58 -7.29 11.84
C MET A 61 12.62 -7.36 10.66
N ILE A 62 13.15 -7.46 9.45
CA ILE A 62 12.33 -7.54 8.22
C ILE A 62 11.65 -8.91 8.11
N LYS A 63 12.36 -10.01 8.33
CA LYS A 63 11.77 -11.36 8.38
C LYS A 63 10.58 -11.40 9.35
N ALA A 64 10.68 -10.73 10.50
CA ALA A 64 9.59 -10.65 11.47
C ALA A 64 8.33 -9.92 10.89
N PHE A 65 8.50 -8.88 10.09
CA PHE A 65 7.37 -8.23 9.40
C PHE A 65 6.79 -9.11 8.29
N PHE A 66 7.60 -9.89 7.56
CA PHE A 66 7.10 -10.92 6.66
C PHE A 66 6.24 -11.95 7.39
N VAL A 67 6.75 -12.49 8.50
CA VAL A 67 5.99 -13.41 9.36
C VAL A 67 4.67 -12.77 9.80
N LYS A 68 4.70 -11.54 10.27
CA LYS A 68 3.48 -10.82 10.70
C LYS A 68 2.42 -10.84 9.60
N ASN A 69 2.81 -10.57 8.35
CA ASN A 69 1.90 -10.52 7.20
C ASN A 69 1.42 -11.92 6.79
N ILE A 70 2.31 -12.91 6.72
CA ILE A 70 1.97 -14.31 6.37
C ILE A 70 0.96 -14.89 7.38
N TYR A 71 1.12 -14.56 8.66
CA TYR A 71 0.19 -15.00 9.71
C TYR A 71 -1.08 -14.15 9.80
N GLY A 72 -1.18 -13.04 9.06
CA GLY A 72 -2.33 -12.14 9.10
C GLY A 72 -2.46 -11.35 10.40
N TYR A 73 -1.36 -11.15 11.14
CA TYR A 73 -1.42 -10.46 12.43
C TYR A 73 -1.48 -8.95 12.26
N HIS A 74 -2.48 -8.32 12.84
CA HIS A 74 -2.68 -6.87 12.75
C HIS A 74 -1.77 -6.08 13.71
N SER A 75 -1.40 -6.66 14.85
CA SER A 75 -0.62 -5.95 15.88
C SER A 75 0.80 -6.50 16.05
N ILE A 76 1.71 -5.63 16.51
CA ILE A 76 3.07 -6.03 16.90
C ILE A 76 3.05 -6.92 18.16
N SER A 77 2.06 -6.75 19.03
CA SER A 77 1.93 -7.60 20.24
C SER A 77 1.69 -9.05 19.83
N MET A 78 0.75 -9.32 18.91
CA MET A 78 0.50 -10.67 18.38
C MET A 78 1.73 -11.28 17.70
N LEU A 79 2.53 -10.47 16.99
CA LEU A 79 3.80 -10.94 16.43
C LEU A 79 4.78 -11.38 17.53
N ILE A 80 4.92 -10.57 18.60
CA ILE A 80 5.81 -10.89 19.72
C ILE A 80 5.35 -12.16 20.43
N ASP A 81 4.04 -12.32 20.63
CA ASP A 81 3.48 -13.52 21.24
C ASP A 81 3.77 -14.77 20.39
N LEU A 82 3.62 -14.67 19.06
CA LEU A 82 3.99 -15.76 18.14
C LEU A 82 5.49 -16.09 18.22
N LEU A 83 6.35 -15.07 18.17
CA LEU A 83 7.82 -15.26 18.25
C LEU A 83 8.28 -15.89 19.57
N ASN A 84 7.56 -15.63 20.66
CA ASN A 84 7.83 -16.27 21.95
C ASN A 84 7.26 -17.70 22.05
N ALA A 85 6.12 -17.94 21.40
CA ALA A 85 5.43 -19.23 21.44
C ALA A 85 6.00 -20.27 20.46
N SER A 86 6.57 -19.81 19.33
CA SER A 86 7.09 -20.70 18.28
C SER A 86 8.61 -20.56 18.09
N PRO A 87 9.41 -21.50 18.61
CA PRO A 87 10.86 -21.51 18.36
C PRO A 87 11.19 -21.49 16.86
N GLN A 88 10.45 -22.24 16.04
CA GLN A 88 10.67 -22.35 14.60
C GLN A 88 10.54 -21.00 13.89
N VAL A 89 9.50 -20.23 14.25
CA VAL A 89 9.28 -18.90 13.67
C VAL A 89 10.33 -17.91 14.16
N LYS A 90 10.72 -18.00 15.43
CA LYS A 90 11.80 -17.20 16.02
C LYS A 90 13.13 -17.46 15.32
N ASP A 91 13.45 -18.73 15.07
CA ASP A 91 14.68 -19.16 14.39
C ASP A 91 14.70 -18.74 12.92
N PHE A 92 13.57 -18.87 12.20
CA PHE A 92 13.41 -18.31 10.84
C PHE A 92 13.76 -16.81 10.80
N CYS A 93 13.31 -16.06 11.81
CA CYS A 93 13.66 -14.64 11.94
C CYS A 93 15.12 -14.40 12.35
N GLY A 94 15.81 -15.40 12.91
CA GLY A 94 17.19 -15.27 13.42
C GLY A 94 17.29 -14.49 14.74
N PHE A 95 16.28 -14.58 15.61
CA PHE A 95 16.29 -13.93 16.91
C PHE A 95 16.78 -14.88 18.01
N HIS A 96 17.88 -14.57 18.69
CA HIS A 96 18.20 -15.20 19.99
C HIS A 96 17.24 -14.75 21.08
N LYS A 97 16.96 -13.42 21.12
CA LYS A 97 16.01 -12.81 22.04
C LYS A 97 15.02 -11.96 21.25
N VAL A 98 13.72 -12.20 21.48
CA VAL A 98 12.67 -11.47 20.81
C VAL A 98 12.71 -9.98 21.19
N PRO A 99 12.72 -9.05 20.22
CA PRO A 99 12.68 -7.63 20.49
C PRO A 99 11.37 -7.22 21.15
N ASN A 100 11.41 -6.22 22.02
CA ASN A 100 10.20 -5.65 22.59
C ASN A 100 9.44 -4.75 21.57
N LYS A 101 8.19 -4.44 21.87
CA LYS A 101 7.30 -3.66 21.01
C LYS A 101 7.89 -2.32 20.56
N SER A 102 8.61 -1.62 21.44
CA SER A 102 9.19 -0.31 21.14
C SER A 102 10.32 -0.39 20.08
N LYS A 103 11.03 -1.51 19.99
CA LYS A 103 12.05 -1.73 18.95
C LYS A 103 11.43 -1.87 17.57
N PHE A 104 10.37 -2.67 17.45
CA PHE A 104 9.61 -2.79 16.20
C PHE A 104 8.97 -1.45 15.78
N SER A 105 8.39 -0.71 16.71
CA SER A 105 7.78 0.58 16.43
C SER A 105 8.80 1.62 15.96
N ARG A 106 9.98 1.68 16.62
CA ARG A 106 11.09 2.55 16.19
C ARG A 106 11.63 2.15 14.82
N PHE A 107 11.78 0.86 14.57
CA PHE A 107 12.21 0.36 13.28
C PHE A 107 11.28 0.84 12.17
N LYS A 108 9.97 0.64 12.31
CA LYS A 108 8.98 1.15 11.34
C LYS A 108 9.12 2.65 11.10
N LYS A 109 9.17 3.44 12.19
CA LYS A 109 9.23 4.90 12.08
C LYS A 109 10.50 5.40 11.38
N ASN A 110 11.65 4.80 11.69
CA ASN A 110 12.94 5.33 11.25
C ASN A 110 13.37 4.84 9.85
N TYR A 111 12.76 3.74 9.36
CA TYR A 111 13.20 3.07 8.14
C TYR A 111 12.09 2.89 7.09
N THR A 112 11.04 3.71 7.15
CA THR A 112 9.92 3.65 6.17
C THR A 112 10.40 3.94 4.74
N SER A 113 11.24 4.97 4.55
CA SER A 113 11.81 5.30 3.24
C SER A 113 12.64 4.16 2.65
N LEU A 114 13.41 3.49 3.51
CA LEU A 114 14.22 2.34 3.10
C LEU A 114 13.36 1.14 2.66
N LEU A 115 12.15 0.99 3.22
CA LEU A 115 11.20 -0.03 2.78
C LEU A 115 10.65 0.27 1.39
N GLN A 116 10.49 1.54 1.03
CA GLN A 116 10.10 1.93 -0.33
C GLN A 116 11.20 1.58 -1.34
N ASP A 117 12.46 1.87 -1.03
CA ASP A 117 13.61 1.51 -1.88
C ASP A 117 13.73 -0.01 -2.05
N LEU A 118 13.53 -0.76 -0.96
CA LEU A 118 13.48 -2.21 -1.01
C LEU A 118 12.34 -2.71 -1.92
N PHE A 119 11.15 -2.14 -1.79
CA PHE A 119 10.02 -2.48 -2.65
C PHE A 119 10.33 -2.22 -4.12
N ASN A 120 10.89 -1.07 -4.46
CA ASN A 120 11.29 -0.71 -5.81
C ASN A 120 12.33 -1.70 -6.38
N LYS A 121 13.29 -2.11 -5.57
CA LYS A 121 14.29 -3.12 -5.95
C LYS A 121 13.63 -4.50 -6.17
N LEU A 122 12.69 -4.90 -5.31
CA LEU A 122 11.93 -6.14 -5.48
C LEU A 122 11.11 -6.14 -6.76
N VAL A 123 10.49 -5.01 -7.12
CA VAL A 123 9.76 -4.86 -8.37
C VAL A 123 10.66 -5.16 -9.56
N ASN A 124 11.83 -4.53 -9.65
CA ASN A 124 12.77 -4.76 -10.75
C ASN A 124 13.34 -6.19 -10.76
N THR A 125 13.61 -6.77 -9.58
CA THR A 125 14.12 -8.15 -9.46
C THR A 125 13.07 -9.18 -9.87
N THR A 126 11.80 -8.93 -9.58
CA THR A 126 10.71 -9.86 -9.89
C THR A 126 10.11 -9.68 -11.27
N GLU A 127 10.36 -8.55 -11.95
CA GLU A 127 9.82 -8.30 -13.29
C GLU A 127 10.25 -9.37 -14.33
N PRO A 128 11.55 -9.75 -14.46
CA PRO A 128 11.93 -10.82 -15.37
C PRO A 128 11.30 -12.18 -15.03
N ILE A 129 11.00 -12.43 -13.77
CA ILE A 129 10.30 -13.66 -13.35
C ILE A 129 8.85 -13.61 -13.83
N CYS A 130 8.15 -12.50 -13.61
CA CYS A 130 6.79 -12.30 -14.12
C CYS A 130 6.71 -12.47 -15.63
N ARG A 131 7.71 -11.92 -16.38
CA ARG A 131 7.79 -12.04 -17.84
C ARG A 131 7.98 -13.49 -18.29
N LYS A 132 8.80 -14.26 -17.61
CA LYS A 132 8.98 -15.70 -17.87
C LYS A 132 7.73 -16.51 -17.57
N MET A 133 6.93 -16.12 -16.57
CA MET A 133 5.67 -16.77 -16.24
C MET A 133 4.60 -16.53 -17.32
N GLY A 134 4.60 -15.35 -17.96
CA GLY A 134 3.70 -15.01 -19.05
C GLY A 134 3.84 -13.54 -19.45
N GLU A 135 4.50 -13.30 -20.58
CA GLU A 135 4.80 -11.94 -21.07
C GLU A 135 3.54 -11.08 -21.21
N ASN A 136 2.47 -11.62 -21.77
CA ASN A 136 1.22 -10.90 -21.94
C ASN A 136 0.64 -10.42 -20.62
N PHE A 137 0.61 -11.27 -19.59
CA PHE A 137 0.07 -10.92 -18.27
C PHE A 137 0.99 -9.96 -17.51
N ALA A 138 2.31 -10.14 -17.63
CA ALA A 138 3.29 -9.27 -17.01
C ALA A 138 3.28 -7.87 -17.62
N SER A 139 3.01 -7.75 -18.94
CA SER A 139 2.98 -6.46 -19.65
C SER A 139 1.68 -5.66 -19.48
N HIS A 140 0.73 -6.16 -18.71
CA HIS A 140 -0.43 -5.40 -18.30
C HIS A 140 -0.10 -4.52 -17.10
N LEU A 141 -0.60 -3.30 -17.10
CA LEU A 141 -0.54 -2.38 -15.96
C LEU A 141 -1.97 -2.02 -15.55
N ILE A 142 -2.36 -2.47 -14.38
CA ILE A 142 -3.69 -2.28 -13.82
C ILE A 142 -3.60 -1.22 -12.74
N TYR A 143 -4.37 -0.17 -12.86
CA TYR A 143 -4.41 0.95 -11.92
C TYR A 143 -5.70 0.92 -11.10
N ASP A 144 -5.54 1.08 -9.80
CA ASP A 144 -6.65 1.31 -8.87
C ASP A 144 -6.19 2.20 -7.71
N THR A 145 -7.15 2.84 -7.05
CA THR A 145 -6.90 3.61 -5.84
C THR A 145 -7.68 3.03 -4.68
N SER A 146 -7.11 3.12 -3.50
CA SER A 146 -7.75 2.65 -2.28
C SER A 146 -7.27 3.46 -1.08
N GLY A 147 -7.65 3.06 0.13
CA GLY A 147 -7.25 3.74 1.35
C GLY A 147 -6.95 2.80 2.51
N VAL A 148 -5.99 3.19 3.32
CA VAL A 148 -5.71 2.53 4.59
C VAL A 148 -6.47 3.25 5.70
N LEU A 149 -7.35 2.53 6.39
CA LEU A 149 -8.16 3.05 7.50
C LEU A 149 -7.32 3.13 8.79
N PRO A 150 -6.99 4.33 9.27
CA PRO A 150 -6.33 4.51 10.55
C PRO A 150 -7.33 4.48 11.71
N TYR A 151 -6.81 4.22 12.91
CA TYR A 151 -7.58 4.37 14.15
C TYR A 151 -7.66 5.86 14.54
N VAL A 152 -8.67 6.54 14.01
CA VAL A 152 -8.97 7.95 14.35
C VAL A 152 -10.38 8.06 14.87
N LYS A 153 -10.63 9.09 15.72
CA LYS A 153 -11.97 9.30 16.33
C LYS A 153 -13.06 9.53 15.29
N GLU A 154 -12.68 10.11 14.15
CA GLU A 154 -13.59 10.43 13.03
C GLU A 154 -14.16 9.15 12.37
N ASN A 155 -13.44 8.03 12.43
CA ASN A 155 -13.91 6.72 11.95
C ASN A 155 -14.79 5.98 12.96
N ASN A 156 -15.07 6.57 14.12
CA ASN A 156 -15.98 5.98 15.09
C ASN A 156 -17.41 6.41 14.77
N ASP A 157 -18.35 5.46 14.73
CA ASP A 157 -19.79 5.72 14.50
C ASP A 157 -20.37 6.78 15.44
N LYS A 158 -19.86 6.86 16.68
CA LYS A 158 -20.28 7.87 17.66
C LYS A 158 -19.97 9.29 17.17
N PHE A 159 -18.87 9.48 16.44
CA PHE A 159 -18.49 10.79 15.91
C PHE A 159 -19.49 11.28 14.88
N PHE A 160 -19.82 10.44 13.89
CA PHE A 160 -20.84 10.77 12.89
C PHE A 160 -22.21 10.98 13.52
N ASN A 161 -22.62 10.11 14.46
CA ASN A 161 -23.91 10.22 15.14
C ASN A 161 -24.03 11.52 15.96
N GLN A 162 -22.96 11.97 16.62
CA GLN A 162 -22.94 13.26 17.31
C GLN A 162 -23.08 14.44 16.33
N HIS A 163 -22.38 14.37 15.19
CA HIS A 163 -22.49 15.37 14.15
C HIS A 163 -23.90 15.41 13.56
N LEU A 164 -24.48 14.26 13.22
CA LEU A 164 -25.85 14.13 12.72
C LEU A 164 -26.88 14.71 13.69
N LYS A 165 -26.72 14.49 15.01
CA LYS A 165 -27.58 15.09 16.03
C LYS A 165 -27.54 16.62 16.00
N LYS A 166 -26.36 17.22 15.80
CA LYS A 166 -26.22 18.69 15.68
C LYS A 166 -26.93 19.21 14.43
N VAL A 167 -26.69 18.55 13.27
CA VAL A 167 -27.31 18.92 11.99
C VAL A 167 -28.84 18.81 12.06
N LYS A 168 -29.39 17.74 12.71
CA LYS A 168 -30.83 17.61 12.93
C LYS A 168 -31.44 18.77 13.74
N LYS A 169 -30.72 19.24 14.78
CA LYS A 169 -31.18 20.38 15.59
C LYS A 169 -31.24 21.68 14.81
N SER A 170 -30.26 21.89 13.90
CA SER A 170 -30.15 23.12 13.10
C SER A 170 -31.06 23.11 11.85
N ASN A 171 -31.57 21.96 11.43
CA ASN A 171 -32.35 21.79 10.20
C ASN A 171 -33.69 21.12 10.48
N LYS A 172 -34.43 21.64 11.46
CA LYS A 172 -35.78 21.15 11.82
C LYS A 172 -36.71 21.30 10.59
N GLY A 173 -37.45 20.24 10.27
CA GLY A 173 -38.45 20.23 9.19
C GLY A 173 -37.93 19.70 7.85
N LYS A 174 -36.64 19.44 7.70
CA LYS A 174 -36.10 18.77 6.50
C LYS A 174 -36.30 17.25 6.54
N SER A 175 -36.31 16.61 5.36
CA SER A 175 -36.41 15.15 5.26
C SER A 175 -35.18 14.46 5.90
N SER A 176 -35.34 13.20 6.29
CA SER A 176 -34.22 12.42 6.84
C SER A 176 -33.05 12.30 5.83
N GLU A 177 -33.36 12.16 4.55
CA GLU A 177 -32.36 12.08 3.48
C GLU A 177 -31.57 13.37 3.32
N ASP A 178 -32.27 14.52 3.33
CA ASP A 178 -31.61 15.82 3.22
C ASP A 178 -30.72 16.10 4.42
N ILE A 179 -31.16 15.72 5.62
CA ILE A 179 -30.38 15.86 6.84
C ILE A 179 -29.10 15.00 6.75
N HIS A 180 -29.19 13.77 6.24
CA HIS A 180 -28.01 12.94 6.02
C HIS A 180 -27.05 13.53 4.97
N LYS A 181 -27.56 14.03 3.83
CA LYS A 181 -26.75 14.72 2.81
C LYS A 181 -26.02 15.93 3.40
N ILE A 182 -26.74 16.76 4.18
CA ILE A 182 -26.13 17.93 4.85
C ILE A 182 -25.08 17.46 5.89
N ALA A 183 -25.37 16.41 6.66
CA ALA A 183 -24.43 15.90 7.64
C ALA A 183 -23.12 15.42 6.98
N TYR A 184 -23.19 14.65 5.89
CA TYR A 184 -22.00 14.24 5.14
C TYR A 184 -21.28 15.44 4.50
N GLY A 185 -22.01 16.38 3.90
CA GLY A 185 -21.44 17.57 3.28
C GLY A 185 -20.72 18.51 4.26
N THR A 186 -21.14 18.50 5.54
CA THR A 186 -20.54 19.34 6.60
C THR A 186 -19.54 18.59 7.50
N MET A 187 -19.25 17.33 7.21
CA MET A 187 -18.16 16.60 7.88
C MET A 187 -16.80 17.25 7.61
N PRO A 188 -15.90 17.25 8.61
CA PRO A 188 -14.53 17.70 8.36
C PRO A 188 -13.91 16.96 7.18
N LYS A 189 -13.23 17.67 6.27
CA LYS A 189 -12.56 17.05 5.10
C LYS A 189 -11.35 16.21 5.47
N GLN A 190 -10.75 16.46 6.64
CA GLN A 190 -9.55 15.80 7.12
C GLN A 190 -9.64 15.52 8.62
N SER A 191 -8.84 14.53 9.09
CA SER A 191 -8.76 14.23 10.52
C SER A 191 -8.03 15.33 11.29
N ALA A 192 -8.47 15.58 12.53
CA ALA A 192 -7.84 16.54 13.42
C ALA A 192 -6.42 16.12 13.86
N VAL A 193 -6.11 14.81 13.84
CA VAL A 193 -4.83 14.28 14.30
C VAL A 193 -3.75 14.35 13.23
N ASN A 194 -4.12 14.06 11.96
CA ASN A 194 -3.19 14.11 10.83
C ASN A 194 -3.95 14.55 9.58
N LYS A 195 -3.46 15.61 8.92
CA LYS A 195 -4.08 16.22 7.74
C LYS A 195 -4.00 15.35 6.48
N ASP A 196 -3.09 14.37 6.42
CA ASP A 196 -3.01 13.41 5.31
C ASP A 196 -4.13 12.37 5.35
N ILE A 197 -4.82 12.25 6.49
CA ILE A 197 -6.01 11.40 6.65
C ILE A 197 -7.22 12.22 6.22
N LYS A 198 -7.77 11.90 5.05
CA LYS A 198 -8.86 12.64 4.43
C LYS A 198 -10.12 11.81 4.32
N LEU A 199 -11.27 12.51 4.26
CA LEU A 199 -12.58 11.89 4.09
C LEU A 199 -12.81 11.61 2.60
N PHE A 200 -12.99 10.36 2.22
CA PHE A 200 -13.41 9.98 0.86
C PHE A 200 -14.19 8.67 0.86
N HIS A 201 -14.83 8.36 -0.25
CA HIS A 201 -15.62 7.14 -0.40
C HIS A 201 -14.71 5.94 -0.65
N ILE A 202 -14.79 4.91 0.21
CA ILE A 202 -14.00 3.69 0.12
C ILE A 202 -14.81 2.52 0.69
N ASN A 203 -14.74 1.35 0.07
CA ASN A 203 -15.43 0.13 0.52
C ASN A 203 -16.95 0.33 0.75
N GLY A 204 -17.60 1.12 -0.11
CA GLY A 204 -19.04 1.36 -0.04
C GLY A 204 -19.48 2.43 0.97
N GLY A 205 -18.58 3.16 1.63
CA GLY A 205 -18.88 4.19 2.61
C GLY A 205 -17.89 5.35 2.63
N PHE A 206 -18.24 6.42 3.36
CA PHE A 206 -17.32 7.53 3.61
C PHE A 206 -16.48 7.25 4.86
N HIS A 207 -15.16 7.21 4.68
CA HIS A 207 -14.19 6.95 5.75
C HIS A 207 -13.03 7.92 5.69
N TYR A 208 -12.42 8.18 6.84
CA TYR A 208 -11.15 8.89 6.94
C TYR A 208 -10.00 7.91 6.74
N ALA A 209 -9.25 8.06 5.67
CA ALA A 209 -8.18 7.14 5.31
C ALA A 209 -6.97 7.84 4.71
N TYR A 210 -5.83 7.15 4.71
CA TYR A 210 -4.70 7.47 3.85
C TYR A 210 -4.97 6.91 2.47
N LYS A 211 -5.14 7.79 1.49
CA LYS A 211 -5.32 7.38 0.10
C LYS A 211 -4.00 6.91 -0.49
N PHE A 212 -4.05 5.87 -1.30
CA PHE A 212 -2.93 5.41 -2.09
C PHE A 212 -3.40 4.99 -3.48
N GLY A 213 -2.50 5.12 -4.45
CA GLY A 213 -2.63 4.51 -5.76
C GLY A 213 -1.76 3.27 -5.86
N LEU A 214 -2.19 2.30 -6.63
CA LEU A 214 -1.53 1.02 -6.82
C LEU A 214 -1.48 0.67 -8.30
N PHE A 215 -0.32 0.24 -8.79
CA PHE A 215 -0.21 -0.49 -10.04
C PHE A 215 0.08 -1.97 -9.76
N THR A 216 -0.66 -2.85 -10.43
CA THR A 216 -0.40 -4.29 -10.45
C THR A 216 -0.26 -4.77 -11.90
N ASN A 217 0.39 -5.93 -12.09
CA ASN A 217 0.29 -6.66 -13.34
C ASN A 217 -0.94 -7.59 -13.31
N ALA A 218 -1.23 -8.29 -14.42
CA ALA A 218 -2.38 -9.19 -14.49
C ALA A 218 -2.22 -10.48 -13.66
N PHE A 219 -1.06 -10.72 -13.04
CA PHE A 219 -0.89 -11.73 -12.00
C PHE A 219 -1.34 -11.22 -10.62
N GLY A 220 -1.77 -9.97 -10.49
CA GLY A 220 -2.11 -9.34 -9.22
C GLY A 220 -0.88 -8.94 -8.38
N ILE A 221 0.32 -8.93 -8.97
CA ILE A 221 1.55 -8.58 -8.26
C ILE A 221 1.76 -7.07 -8.33
N ALA A 222 1.90 -6.43 -7.17
CA ALA A 222 2.14 -5.00 -7.07
C ALA A 222 3.44 -4.59 -7.80
N ARG A 223 3.33 -3.54 -8.64
CA ARG A 223 4.45 -2.96 -9.40
C ARG A 223 4.82 -1.57 -8.92
N HIS A 224 3.85 -0.83 -8.41
CA HIS A 224 4.08 0.48 -7.80
C HIS A 224 3.00 0.78 -6.77
N ILE A 225 3.36 1.47 -5.72
CA ILE A 225 2.45 2.01 -4.70
C ILE A 225 2.94 3.40 -4.30
N ALA A 226 2.04 4.35 -4.24
CA ALA A 226 2.33 5.66 -3.68
C ALA A 226 1.18 6.13 -2.79
N PHE A 227 1.51 6.63 -1.60
CA PHE A 227 0.56 7.27 -0.72
C PHE A 227 0.40 8.75 -1.12
N VAL A 228 -0.82 9.23 -1.05
CA VAL A 228 -1.17 10.64 -1.33
C VAL A 228 -1.03 11.42 -0.02
N ASP A 229 0.21 11.58 0.40
CA ASP A 229 0.58 12.39 1.55
C ASP A 229 1.06 13.79 1.12
N LYS A 230 1.44 14.60 2.10
CA LYS A 230 1.92 15.95 1.85
C LYS A 230 3.13 15.98 0.92
N GLU A 231 4.07 15.07 1.08
CA GLU A 231 5.29 14.98 0.26
C GLU A 231 4.94 14.63 -1.19
N PHE A 232 4.02 13.70 -1.41
CA PHE A 232 3.54 13.36 -2.76
C PHE A 232 2.90 14.55 -3.44
N VAL A 233 2.05 15.31 -2.73
CA VAL A 233 1.36 16.49 -3.27
C VAL A 233 2.34 17.62 -3.58
N GLU A 234 3.32 17.87 -2.73
CA GLU A 234 4.37 18.90 -2.93
C GLU A 234 5.26 18.58 -4.13
N ASN A 235 5.64 17.32 -4.31
CA ASN A 235 6.46 16.86 -5.42
C ASN A 235 5.69 16.74 -6.76
N ASN A 236 4.37 16.73 -6.70
CA ASN A 236 3.50 16.62 -7.85
C ASN A 236 2.42 17.70 -7.76
N PRO A 237 2.70 18.95 -8.17
CA PRO A 237 1.75 20.05 -8.10
C PRO A 237 0.61 19.80 -9.07
N LEU A 238 -0.31 18.98 -8.65
CA LEU A 238 -1.54 18.65 -9.35
C LEU A 238 -2.55 19.72 -9.02
N ASN A 239 -2.91 20.53 -10.03
CA ASN A 239 -4.08 21.40 -10.04
C ASN A 239 -4.55 21.78 -8.62
N GLN A 240 -3.68 22.44 -7.86
CA GLN A 240 -4.06 23.04 -6.59
C GLN A 240 -5.13 24.07 -6.91
N THR A 241 -6.37 23.74 -6.61
CA THR A 241 -7.44 24.73 -6.68
C THR A 241 -7.33 25.59 -5.44
N ASP A 242 -7.45 26.90 -5.60
CA ASP A 242 -7.45 27.88 -4.50
C ASP A 242 -8.65 27.71 -3.55
N SER A 243 -9.54 26.77 -3.84
CA SER A 243 -10.70 26.46 -3.01
C SER A 243 -10.36 25.37 -1.98
N PRO A 244 -10.39 25.67 -0.68
CA PRO A 244 -10.22 24.68 0.40
C PRO A 244 -11.29 23.58 0.36
N ASP A 245 -12.42 23.80 -0.30
CA ASP A 245 -13.53 22.88 -0.38
C ASP A 245 -13.42 21.87 -1.52
N ASP A 246 -12.62 22.18 -2.56
CA ASP A 246 -12.41 21.33 -3.72
C ASP A 246 -11.03 20.68 -3.67
N ASP A 247 -10.87 19.68 -2.82
CA ASP A 247 -9.62 18.88 -2.79
C ASP A 247 -9.57 17.89 -3.97
N LYS A 248 -9.54 18.45 -5.19
CA LYS A 248 -9.43 17.69 -6.46
C LYS A 248 -8.15 16.87 -6.54
N THR A 249 -7.17 17.15 -5.68
CA THR A 249 -5.92 16.38 -5.62
C THR A 249 -6.13 14.92 -5.21
N LEU A 250 -7.28 14.60 -4.60
CA LEU A 250 -7.63 13.24 -4.21
C LEU A 250 -8.38 12.45 -5.28
N GLY A 251 -8.76 13.06 -6.39
CA GLY A 251 -9.43 12.37 -7.50
C GLY A 251 -8.51 11.34 -8.14
N ASP A 252 -9.03 10.15 -8.46
CA ASP A 252 -8.28 9.09 -9.14
C ASP A 252 -7.70 9.56 -10.46
N SER A 253 -8.47 10.37 -11.16
CA SER A 253 -8.11 11.04 -12.40
C SER A 253 -6.87 11.94 -12.26
N SER A 254 -6.78 12.68 -11.16
CA SER A 254 -5.66 13.60 -10.90
C SER A 254 -4.38 12.88 -10.48
N LEU A 255 -4.51 11.67 -9.91
CA LEU A 255 -3.38 10.89 -9.42
C LEU A 255 -2.72 10.05 -10.51
N LEU A 256 -3.42 9.73 -11.59
CA LEU A 256 -2.95 8.79 -12.61
C LEU A 256 -1.62 9.22 -13.22
N LYS A 257 -1.51 10.45 -13.72
CA LYS A 257 -0.29 10.92 -14.39
C LYS A 257 0.93 10.93 -13.47
N PRO A 258 0.89 11.53 -12.25
CA PRO A 258 2.00 11.46 -11.32
C PRO A 258 2.41 10.05 -10.92
N MET A 259 1.44 9.17 -10.77
CA MET A 259 1.72 7.76 -10.46
C MET A 259 2.48 7.08 -11.61
N LEU A 260 2.08 7.32 -12.86
CA LEU A 260 2.78 6.81 -14.04
C LEU A 260 4.17 7.41 -14.16
N ASP A 261 4.31 8.72 -14.00
CA ASP A 261 5.61 9.40 -14.04
C ASP A 261 6.57 8.82 -13.00
N ASN A 262 6.10 8.57 -11.79
CA ASN A 262 6.90 7.97 -10.73
C ASN A 262 7.22 6.49 -11.00
N PHE A 263 6.27 5.72 -11.51
CA PHE A 263 6.48 4.32 -11.87
C PHE A 263 7.57 4.16 -12.94
N TYR A 264 7.51 4.96 -14.01
CA TYR A 264 8.48 4.90 -15.11
C TYR A 264 9.87 5.43 -14.74
N LYS A 265 10.02 6.18 -13.64
CA LYS A 265 11.34 6.53 -13.08
C LYS A 265 11.99 5.36 -12.34
N ILE A 266 11.19 4.41 -11.83
CA ILE A 266 11.64 3.32 -10.97
C ILE A 266 11.88 2.04 -11.76
N ILE A 267 10.98 1.71 -12.69
CA ILE A 267 11.08 0.47 -13.48
C ILE A 267 12.22 0.55 -14.49
N ASP A 268 12.93 -0.56 -14.69
CA ASP A 268 13.98 -0.65 -15.70
C ASP A 268 13.41 -0.33 -17.10
N PRO A 269 13.94 0.65 -17.83
CA PRO A 269 13.42 1.12 -19.11
C PRO A 269 13.33 0.06 -20.22
N LYS A 270 14.02 -1.07 -20.06
CA LYS A 270 13.91 -2.19 -21.01
C LYS A 270 12.54 -2.87 -20.96
N TYR A 271 11.82 -2.75 -19.84
CA TYR A 271 10.49 -3.36 -19.70
C TYR A 271 9.41 -2.42 -20.21
N ARG A 272 8.65 -2.91 -21.18
CA ARG A 272 7.51 -2.18 -21.74
C ARG A 272 6.21 -2.79 -21.27
N PHE A 273 5.25 -1.91 -20.95
CA PHE A 273 3.89 -2.28 -20.62
C PHE A 273 3.00 -1.94 -21.82
N HIS A 274 2.23 -2.92 -22.30
CA HIS A 274 1.49 -2.80 -23.55
C HIS A 274 0.01 -2.50 -23.33
N THR A 275 -0.55 -2.96 -22.23
CA THR A 275 -1.98 -2.82 -21.95
C THR A 275 -2.18 -2.12 -20.62
N PHE A 276 -2.96 -1.06 -20.63
CA PHE A 276 -3.38 -0.35 -19.42
C PHE A 276 -4.85 -0.67 -19.11
N LEU A 277 -5.15 -0.95 -17.83
CA LEU A 277 -6.50 -1.21 -17.35
C LEU A 277 -6.78 -0.34 -16.14
N ALA A 278 -8.01 0.19 -16.06
CA ALA A 278 -8.49 0.91 -14.91
C ALA A 278 -10.02 0.88 -14.84
N ASP A 279 -10.59 1.44 -13.77
CA ASP A 279 -12.03 1.54 -13.62
C ASP A 279 -12.66 2.69 -14.45
N SER A 280 -13.98 2.74 -14.47
CA SER A 280 -14.75 3.74 -15.23
C SER A 280 -14.61 5.19 -14.72
N ALA A 281 -14.02 5.41 -13.55
CA ALA A 281 -13.75 6.76 -13.05
C ALA A 281 -12.73 7.51 -13.92
N LEU A 282 -11.92 6.76 -14.67
CA LEU A 282 -10.90 7.29 -15.58
C LEU A 282 -11.36 7.39 -17.04
N ASP A 283 -12.62 7.16 -17.35
CA ASP A 283 -13.18 7.27 -18.69
C ASP A 283 -13.28 8.74 -19.13
N LYS A 284 -12.15 9.28 -19.61
CA LYS A 284 -12.00 10.63 -20.14
C LYS A 284 -11.04 10.62 -21.33
N TYR A 285 -11.35 11.39 -22.36
CA TYR A 285 -10.54 11.49 -23.57
C TYR A 285 -9.07 11.85 -23.28
N GLU A 286 -8.83 12.77 -22.35
CA GLU A 286 -7.48 13.21 -21.97
C GLU A 286 -6.63 12.05 -21.45
N HIS A 287 -7.25 11.12 -20.71
CA HIS A 287 -6.54 9.94 -20.19
C HIS A 287 -6.16 8.98 -21.31
N TYR A 288 -7.08 8.70 -22.25
CA TYR A 288 -6.76 7.85 -23.40
C TYR A 288 -5.65 8.48 -24.23
N SER A 289 -5.71 9.77 -24.50
CA SER A 289 -4.69 10.50 -25.26
C SER A 289 -3.33 10.42 -24.56
N MET A 290 -3.27 10.71 -23.28
CA MET A 290 -2.06 10.64 -22.46
C MET A 290 -1.48 9.21 -22.43
N LEU A 291 -2.30 8.20 -22.17
CA LEU A 291 -1.84 6.80 -22.06
C LEU A 291 -1.28 6.29 -23.39
N ILE A 292 -1.89 6.64 -24.51
CA ILE A 292 -1.45 6.21 -25.84
C ILE A 292 -0.28 7.05 -26.33
N ASN A 293 -0.37 8.38 -26.22
CA ASN A 293 0.59 9.28 -26.86
C ASN A 293 1.84 9.52 -26.00
N ASP A 294 1.69 9.67 -24.69
CA ASP A 294 2.83 9.96 -23.80
C ASP A 294 3.47 8.68 -23.26
N PHE A 295 2.66 7.76 -22.72
CA PHE A 295 3.14 6.52 -22.11
C PHE A 295 3.25 5.33 -23.06
N LYS A 296 2.80 5.48 -24.34
CA LYS A 296 2.96 4.49 -25.42
C LYS A 296 2.31 3.13 -25.15
N PHE A 297 1.17 3.09 -24.42
CA PHE A 297 0.38 1.88 -24.32
C PHE A 297 -0.29 1.55 -25.66
N ASN A 298 -0.22 0.29 -26.07
CA ASN A 298 -0.83 -0.20 -27.31
C ASN A 298 -2.36 -0.37 -27.14
N ARG A 299 -2.80 -0.64 -25.91
CA ARG A 299 -4.20 -0.88 -25.57
C ARG A 299 -4.53 -0.20 -24.26
N VAL A 300 -5.68 0.46 -24.22
CA VAL A 300 -6.24 1.09 -23.02
C VAL A 300 -7.66 0.57 -22.82
N LEU A 301 -7.90 -0.12 -21.73
CA LEU A 301 -9.17 -0.76 -21.41
C LEU A 301 -9.74 -0.12 -20.15
N ILE A 302 -10.62 0.84 -20.34
CA ILE A 302 -11.36 1.54 -19.29
C ILE A 302 -12.85 1.39 -19.63
N PRO A 303 -13.68 0.84 -18.72
CA PRO A 303 -15.11 0.73 -18.95
C PRO A 303 -15.76 2.10 -19.13
N LEU A 304 -16.76 2.19 -19.98
CA LEU A 304 -17.51 3.42 -20.18
C LEU A 304 -18.17 3.89 -18.87
N ASN A 305 -18.01 5.16 -18.57
CA ASN A 305 -18.69 5.77 -17.44
C ASN A 305 -20.10 6.19 -17.85
N LYS A 306 -21.11 5.49 -17.34
CA LYS A 306 -22.53 5.78 -17.62
C LYS A 306 -22.94 7.24 -17.31
N ARG A 307 -22.22 7.93 -16.42
CA ARG A 307 -22.49 9.34 -16.10
C ARG A 307 -22.00 10.30 -17.18
N ASN A 308 -21.02 9.86 -17.99
CA ASN A 308 -20.47 10.64 -19.10
C ASN A 308 -21.21 10.35 -20.42
N SER A 309 -21.89 9.22 -20.53
CA SER A 309 -22.73 8.89 -21.68
C SER A 309 -24.04 9.67 -21.58
N LYS A 310 -24.05 10.93 -22.01
CA LYS A 310 -25.27 11.60 -22.44
C LYS A 310 -25.69 10.96 -23.76
N THR A 311 -26.15 9.75 -23.74
CA THR A 311 -27.00 9.26 -24.80
C THR A 311 -28.39 9.73 -24.45
N ASP A 312 -28.81 10.85 -25.03
CA ASP A 312 -30.20 11.09 -25.32
C ASP A 312 -30.68 9.90 -26.17
N VAL A 313 -31.15 8.87 -25.51
CA VAL A 313 -31.93 7.82 -26.17
C VAL A 313 -33.35 8.37 -26.31
N ASN A 314 -33.45 9.36 -27.16
CA ASN A 314 -34.70 9.75 -27.75
C ASN A 314 -34.47 9.89 -29.25
N ASN A 315 -34.53 8.72 -29.90
CA ASN A 315 -35.03 8.56 -31.27
C ASN A 315 -35.20 7.03 -31.53
#